data_72d93b43f6048575ed91a6550e3b925f
#
_entry.id   72d93b43f6048575ed91a6550e3b925f
#
_cell.length_a   1.000
_cell.length_b   1.000
_cell.length_c   1.000
_cell.angle_alpha   90.00
_cell.angle_beta   90.00
_cell.angle_gamma   90.00
#
_symmetry.space_group_name_H-M   'P 1'
#
loop_
_entity.id
_entity.type
_entity.pdbx_description
1 polymer ?
#
loop_
_entity_poly.entity_id
_entity_poly.type
_entity_poly.pdbx_seq_one_letter_code
_entity_poly.pdbx_strand_id
1 'polypeptide(L)'
;KSIGVGQYQHDMPQKRLDDALNGVVEDCVNAVGVDVNTASPSLLQRVAGLNGTTAKNVVVYREENGVFTSRAQIKKVPKLGPKAFEQCAGFLRVPESRSVLDNTAVHPESYDAAKALLELTGHTLADVKNGAISDLPARLGAYGEEKAAEEIGVGVPTLRDIVSELLKP
;
A
#
# COMPACT_ATOMS: atom_id res chain seq x y z
N LYS A 1 12.48 46.85 -5.77
CA LYS A 1 11.51 45.91 -5.41
C LYS A 1 11.84 44.52 -5.89
N SER A 2 11.46 43.58 -5.12
CA SER A 2 11.69 42.21 -5.47
C SER A 2 10.68 41.70 -6.47
N ILE A 3 10.77 42.22 -7.62
CA ILE A 3 9.84 41.89 -8.68
C ILE A 3 9.91 40.41 -9.02
N GLY A 4 11.10 39.87 -8.99
CA GLY A 4 11.34 38.56 -9.54
C GLY A 4 10.45 37.45 -8.96
N VAL A 5 10.61 37.15 -7.70
CA VAL A 5 9.93 35.98 -7.11
C VAL A 5 8.43 36.19 -6.99
N GLY A 6 8.00 37.32 -6.46
CA GLY A 6 6.58 37.59 -6.26
C GLY A 6 5.80 37.62 -7.56
N GLN A 7 6.31 38.32 -8.57
CA GLN A 7 5.63 38.41 -9.84
C GLN A 7 5.63 37.08 -10.58
N TYR A 8 6.70 36.33 -10.49
CA TYR A 8 6.78 35.02 -11.12
C TYR A 8 5.68 34.09 -10.57
N GLN A 9 5.44 34.11 -9.26
CA GLN A 9 4.39 33.33 -8.67
C GLN A 9 2.99 33.77 -9.11
N HIS A 10 2.79 35.04 -9.34
CA HIS A 10 1.51 35.55 -9.85
C HIS A 10 1.16 35.03 -11.23
N ASP A 11 2.15 34.74 -12.03
CA ASP A 11 1.93 34.23 -13.39
C ASP A 11 1.51 32.76 -13.41
N MET A 12 1.66 32.06 -12.29
CA MET A 12 1.29 30.65 -12.21
C MET A 12 -0.16 30.52 -11.70
N PRO A 13 -1.05 29.86 -12.48
CA PRO A 13 -2.42 29.63 -12.02
C PRO A 13 -2.44 28.81 -10.73
N GLN A 14 -3.25 29.23 -9.77
CA GLN A 14 -3.36 28.55 -8.48
C GLN A 14 -3.78 27.08 -8.64
N LYS A 15 -4.70 26.81 -9.53
CA LYS A 15 -5.16 25.45 -9.81
C LYS A 15 -4.00 24.53 -10.23
N ARG A 16 -3.11 25.06 -11.08
CA ARG A 16 -1.95 24.28 -11.56
C ARG A 16 -0.99 23.94 -10.43
N LEU A 17 -0.80 24.88 -9.51
CA LEU A 17 0.03 24.65 -8.33
C LEU A 17 -0.62 23.60 -7.41
N ASP A 18 -1.92 23.70 -7.19
CA ASP A 18 -2.66 22.74 -6.37
C ASP A 18 -2.61 21.35 -6.97
N ASP A 19 -2.78 21.23 -8.28
CA ASP A 19 -2.69 19.94 -8.98
C ASP A 19 -1.30 19.32 -8.83
N ALA A 20 -0.25 20.11 -8.91
CA ALA A 20 1.12 19.64 -8.74
C ALA A 20 1.37 19.14 -7.31
N LEU A 21 0.88 19.87 -6.30
CA LEU A 21 0.98 19.45 -4.90
C LEU A 21 0.19 18.19 -4.63
N ASN A 22 -1.01 18.08 -5.18
CA ASN A 22 -1.84 16.88 -5.05
C ASN A 22 -1.15 15.67 -5.65
N GLY A 23 -0.51 15.81 -6.81
CA GLY A 23 0.25 14.75 -7.44
C GLY A 23 1.40 14.25 -6.59
N VAL A 24 2.13 15.15 -5.94
CA VAL A 24 3.22 14.78 -5.02
C VAL A 24 2.69 14.01 -3.82
N VAL A 25 1.59 14.47 -3.23
CA VAL A 25 0.96 13.79 -2.08
C VAL A 25 0.49 12.38 -2.48
N GLU A 26 -0.16 12.24 -3.63
CA GLU A 26 -0.61 10.95 -4.14
C GLU A 26 0.57 9.98 -4.34
N ASP A 27 1.66 10.45 -4.93
CA ASP A 27 2.86 9.64 -5.14
C ASP A 27 3.44 9.15 -3.81
N CYS A 28 3.52 10.03 -2.81
CA CYS A 28 4.01 9.67 -1.49
C CYS A 28 3.11 8.64 -0.80
N VAL A 29 1.80 8.86 -0.83
CA VAL A 29 0.80 7.96 -0.22
C VAL A 29 0.88 6.57 -0.84
N ASN A 30 0.95 6.49 -2.17
CA ASN A 30 1.00 5.21 -2.86
C ASN A 30 2.34 4.49 -2.69
N ALA A 31 3.41 5.23 -2.42
CA ALA A 31 4.73 4.63 -2.19
C ALA A 31 4.87 4.03 -0.77
N VAL A 32 4.36 4.72 0.24
CA VAL A 32 4.53 4.34 1.65
C VAL A 32 3.34 3.57 2.20
N GLY A 33 2.14 3.83 1.68
CA GLY A 33 0.90 3.30 2.22
C GLY A 33 0.31 4.19 3.32
N VAL A 34 -0.92 3.89 3.69
CA VAL A 34 -1.71 4.69 4.63
C VAL A 34 -2.36 3.78 5.68
N ASP A 35 -2.26 4.14 6.94
CA ASP A 35 -2.97 3.46 8.02
C ASP A 35 -4.46 3.79 7.94
N VAL A 36 -5.28 2.81 7.61
CA VAL A 36 -6.72 2.99 7.43
C VAL A 36 -7.43 3.42 8.71
N ASN A 37 -6.85 3.15 9.87
CA ASN A 37 -7.46 3.45 11.15
C ASN A 37 -7.16 4.87 11.66
N THR A 38 -6.12 5.52 11.15
CA THR A 38 -5.70 6.84 11.61
C THR A 38 -5.78 7.93 10.55
N ALA A 39 -5.84 7.56 9.28
CA ALA A 39 -5.84 8.53 8.19
C ALA A 39 -7.11 9.37 8.17
N SER A 40 -6.96 10.65 7.83
CA SER A 40 -8.09 11.55 7.61
C SER A 40 -8.76 11.26 6.26
N PRO A 41 -10.02 11.71 6.07
CA PRO A 41 -10.67 11.59 4.76
C PRO A 41 -9.87 12.24 3.63
N SER A 42 -9.26 13.39 3.91
CA SER A 42 -8.39 14.08 2.96
C SER A 42 -7.22 13.22 2.49
N LEU A 43 -6.60 12.50 3.41
CA LEU A 43 -5.48 11.61 3.09
C LEU A 43 -5.97 10.38 2.36
N LEU A 44 -7.06 9.77 2.82
CA LEU A 44 -7.62 8.56 2.22
C LEU A 44 -8.03 8.77 0.76
N GLN A 45 -8.58 9.93 0.42
CA GLN A 45 -9.00 10.20 -0.96
C GLN A 45 -7.82 10.25 -1.95
N ARG A 46 -6.59 10.34 -1.44
CA ARG A 46 -5.37 10.31 -2.26
C ARG A 46 -4.94 8.89 -2.62
N VAL A 47 -5.50 7.90 -1.96
CA VAL A 47 -5.18 6.49 -2.22
C VAL A 47 -5.84 6.07 -3.54
N ALA A 48 -5.10 5.34 -4.37
CA ALA A 48 -5.63 4.81 -5.62
C ALA A 48 -6.89 3.97 -5.36
N GLY A 49 -7.92 4.20 -6.14
CA GLY A 49 -9.20 3.51 -5.99
C GLY A 49 -10.18 4.15 -5.01
N LEU A 50 -9.74 5.13 -4.21
CA LEU A 50 -10.61 5.87 -3.31
C LEU A 50 -10.93 7.26 -3.86
N ASN A 51 -12.12 7.75 -3.54
CA ASN A 51 -12.54 9.11 -3.85
C ASN A 51 -13.05 9.78 -2.57
N GLY A 52 -13.53 11.02 -2.66
CA GLY A 52 -14.02 11.75 -1.50
C GLY A 52 -15.16 11.04 -0.76
N THR A 53 -16.06 10.39 -1.49
CA THR A 53 -17.19 9.67 -0.91
C THR A 53 -16.76 8.40 -0.20
N THR A 54 -15.95 7.57 -0.84
CA THR A 54 -15.46 6.32 -0.23
C THR A 54 -14.52 6.59 0.92
N ALA A 55 -13.69 7.63 0.85
CA ALA A 55 -12.82 8.03 1.95
C ALA A 55 -13.63 8.42 3.19
N LYS A 56 -14.71 9.19 3.02
CA LYS A 56 -15.63 9.51 4.12
C LYS A 56 -16.29 8.25 4.69
N ASN A 57 -16.71 7.35 3.82
CA ASN A 57 -17.34 6.10 4.23
C ASN A 57 -16.41 5.22 5.05
N VAL A 58 -15.12 5.20 4.74
CA VAL A 58 -14.12 4.50 5.53
C VAL A 58 -14.05 5.06 6.94
N VAL A 59 -14.00 6.39 7.07
CA VAL A 59 -13.94 7.05 8.38
C VAL A 59 -15.21 6.78 9.18
N VAL A 60 -16.38 6.92 8.57
CA VAL A 60 -17.66 6.64 9.22
C VAL A 60 -17.73 5.19 9.68
N TYR A 61 -17.31 4.26 8.83
CA TYR A 61 -17.32 2.84 9.17
C TYR A 61 -16.47 2.55 10.41
N ARG A 62 -15.25 3.09 10.47
CA ARG A 62 -14.38 2.85 11.62
C ARG A 62 -14.88 3.52 12.90
N GLU A 63 -15.59 4.64 12.78
CA GLU A 63 -16.21 5.30 13.94
C GLU A 63 -17.41 4.53 14.47
N GLU A 64 -18.21 3.95 13.59
CA GLU A 64 -19.40 3.17 13.97
C GLU A 64 -19.09 1.76 14.43
N ASN A 65 -18.12 1.10 13.81
CA ASN A 65 -17.81 -0.32 14.01
C ASN A 65 -16.50 -0.57 14.73
N GLY A 66 -15.77 0.47 15.11
CA GLY A 66 -14.44 0.36 15.69
C GLY A 66 -13.36 0.24 14.62
N VAL A 67 -12.10 0.15 15.06
CA VAL A 67 -10.97 0.08 14.16
C VAL A 67 -11.02 -1.16 13.26
N PHE A 68 -10.48 -1.03 12.07
CA PHE A 68 -10.30 -2.19 11.19
C PHE A 68 -9.25 -3.13 11.79
N THR A 69 -9.55 -4.41 11.79
CA THR A 69 -8.66 -5.46 12.29
C THR A 69 -8.18 -6.39 11.18
N SER A 70 -8.60 -6.15 9.94
CA SER A 70 -8.10 -6.87 8.77
C SER A 70 -8.37 -6.05 7.50
N ARG A 71 -7.58 -6.30 6.49
CA ARG A 71 -7.80 -5.71 5.16
C ARG A 71 -9.14 -6.13 4.57
N ALA A 72 -9.56 -7.35 4.84
CA ALA A 72 -10.83 -7.87 4.34
C ALA A 72 -12.03 -7.05 4.82
N GLN A 73 -11.96 -6.45 5.99
CA GLN A 73 -13.04 -5.60 6.51
C GLN A 73 -13.28 -4.35 5.67
N ILE A 74 -12.28 -3.89 4.93
CA ILE A 74 -12.41 -2.71 4.07
C ILE A 74 -13.48 -2.95 3.00
N LYS A 75 -13.68 -4.19 2.58
CA LYS A 75 -14.74 -4.56 1.63
C LYS A 75 -16.16 -4.23 2.12
N LYS A 76 -16.33 -4.11 3.44
CA LYS A 76 -17.63 -3.83 4.06
C LYS A 76 -17.99 -2.35 4.04
N VAL A 77 -17.07 -1.49 3.66
CA VAL A 77 -17.32 -0.05 3.58
C VAL A 77 -18.34 0.24 2.49
N PRO A 78 -19.42 1.01 2.79
CA PRO A 78 -20.43 1.35 1.79
C PRO A 78 -19.82 2.04 0.56
N LYS A 79 -20.33 1.69 -0.60
CA LYS A 79 -19.92 2.23 -1.91
C LYS A 79 -18.48 1.88 -2.33
N LEU A 80 -17.78 1.10 -1.52
CA LEU A 80 -16.47 0.58 -1.90
C LEU A 80 -16.69 -0.75 -2.61
N GLY A 81 -16.72 -0.72 -3.94
CA GLY A 81 -16.93 -1.91 -4.76
C GLY A 81 -15.69 -2.81 -4.83
N PRO A 82 -15.83 -4.01 -5.42
CA PRO A 82 -14.70 -4.93 -5.57
C PRO A 82 -13.53 -4.34 -6.34
N LYS A 83 -13.79 -3.55 -7.37
CA LYS A 83 -12.75 -2.87 -8.16
C LYS A 83 -11.99 -1.85 -7.34
N ALA A 84 -12.69 -1.03 -6.56
CA ALA A 84 -12.07 -0.03 -5.70
C ALA A 84 -11.22 -0.70 -4.63
N PHE A 85 -11.72 -1.78 -4.03
CA PHE A 85 -10.95 -2.56 -3.06
C PHE A 85 -9.69 -3.12 -3.68
N GLU A 86 -9.80 -3.71 -4.86
CA GLU A 86 -8.65 -4.26 -5.58
C GLU A 86 -7.57 -3.22 -5.84
N GLN A 87 -7.97 -1.99 -6.19
CA GLN A 87 -7.04 -0.90 -6.43
C GLN A 87 -6.40 -0.37 -5.15
N CYS A 88 -7.17 -0.23 -4.07
CA CYS A 88 -6.69 0.42 -2.84
C CYS A 88 -6.03 -0.53 -1.84
N ALA A 89 -6.30 -1.83 -1.92
CA ALA A 89 -5.91 -2.77 -0.88
C ALA A 89 -4.41 -2.80 -0.59
N GLY A 90 -3.57 -2.68 -1.60
CA GLY A 90 -2.12 -2.66 -1.43
C GLY A 90 -1.58 -1.39 -0.79
N PHE A 91 -2.36 -0.32 -0.81
CA PHE A 91 -1.97 0.99 -0.28
C PHE A 91 -2.57 1.30 1.08
N LEU A 92 -3.57 0.55 1.51
CA LEU A 92 -4.17 0.69 2.83
C LEU A 92 -3.54 -0.34 3.76
N ARG A 93 -3.06 0.13 4.90
CA ARG A 93 -2.40 -0.72 5.89
C ARG A 93 -3.25 -0.83 7.14
N VAL A 94 -3.23 -2.02 7.76
CA VAL A 94 -3.97 -2.31 8.99
C VAL A 94 -3.00 -2.84 10.02
N PRO A 95 -2.29 -1.95 10.75
CA PRO A 95 -1.31 -2.38 11.76
C PRO A 95 -1.91 -3.25 12.87
N GLU A 96 -3.19 -3.08 13.15
CA GLU A 96 -3.92 -3.83 14.18
C GLU A 96 -4.32 -5.23 13.74
N SER A 97 -4.09 -5.58 12.46
CA SER A 97 -4.44 -6.90 11.94
C SER A 97 -3.56 -8.00 12.55
N ARG A 98 -4.15 -9.16 12.73
CA ARG A 98 -3.39 -10.36 13.11
C ARG A 98 -2.49 -10.84 11.99
N SER A 99 -2.83 -10.54 10.75
CA SER A 99 -2.01 -10.87 9.61
C SER A 99 -0.99 -9.76 9.38
N VAL A 100 0.28 -10.10 9.46
CA VAL A 100 1.38 -9.15 9.22
C VAL A 100 1.30 -8.59 7.80
N LEU A 101 0.84 -9.39 6.84
CA LEU A 101 0.72 -8.99 5.43
C LEU A 101 -0.28 -7.84 5.23
N ASP A 102 -1.26 -7.68 6.12
CA ASP A 102 -2.19 -6.54 6.07
C ASP A 102 -1.51 -5.20 6.37
N ASN A 103 -0.31 -5.25 6.93
CA ASN A 103 0.51 -4.05 7.18
C ASN A 103 1.71 -3.97 6.22
N THR A 104 1.58 -4.54 5.05
CA THR A 104 2.61 -4.48 4.00
C THR A 104 2.02 -3.94 2.72
N ALA A 105 2.87 -3.68 1.73
CA ALA A 105 2.43 -3.26 0.40
C ALA A 105 1.94 -4.44 -0.46
N VAL A 106 2.02 -5.67 0.05
CA VAL A 106 1.60 -6.87 -0.69
C VAL A 106 0.08 -6.86 -0.86
N HIS A 107 -0.38 -7.00 -2.10
CA HIS A 107 -1.80 -7.09 -2.39
C HIS A 107 -2.37 -8.43 -1.89
N PRO A 108 -3.63 -8.45 -1.38
CA PRO A 108 -4.24 -9.70 -0.88
C PRO A 108 -4.20 -10.86 -1.87
N GLU A 109 -4.27 -10.60 -3.17
CA GLU A 109 -4.17 -11.61 -4.20
C GLU A 109 -2.84 -12.37 -4.16
N SER A 110 -1.79 -11.74 -3.66
CA SER A 110 -0.44 -12.28 -3.62
C SER A 110 -0.06 -12.85 -2.26
N TYR A 111 -0.98 -12.89 -1.30
CA TYR A 111 -0.68 -13.36 0.06
C TYR A 111 -0.16 -14.80 0.09
N ASP A 112 -0.81 -15.70 -0.64
CA ASP A 112 -0.38 -17.09 -0.66
C ASP A 112 1.01 -17.23 -1.27
N ALA A 113 1.27 -16.52 -2.36
CA ALA A 113 2.58 -16.50 -3.00
C ALA A 113 3.65 -15.91 -2.07
N ALA A 114 3.33 -14.83 -1.36
CA ALA A 114 4.25 -14.21 -0.40
C ALA A 114 4.59 -15.15 0.74
N LYS A 115 3.59 -15.85 1.29
CA LYS A 115 3.81 -16.84 2.35
C LYS A 115 4.70 -17.99 1.87
N ALA A 116 4.43 -18.50 0.68
CA ALA A 116 5.23 -19.57 0.09
C ALA A 116 6.68 -19.10 -0.13
N LEU A 117 6.88 -17.87 -0.60
CA LEU A 117 8.21 -17.30 -0.80
C LEU A 117 8.99 -17.20 0.52
N LEU A 118 8.33 -16.71 1.57
CA LEU A 118 8.96 -16.62 2.89
C LEU A 118 9.37 -18.00 3.40
N GLU A 119 8.50 -18.98 3.25
CA GLU A 119 8.77 -20.36 3.66
C GLU A 119 9.96 -20.97 2.90
N LEU A 120 10.01 -20.78 1.57
CA LEU A 120 11.12 -21.27 0.74
C LEU A 120 12.46 -20.66 1.13
N THR A 121 12.47 -19.41 1.56
CA THR A 121 13.69 -18.70 1.94
C THR A 121 14.02 -18.82 3.43
N GLY A 122 13.22 -19.57 4.19
CA GLY A 122 13.45 -19.79 5.61
C GLY A 122 13.05 -18.64 6.50
N HIS A 123 12.22 -17.72 6.00
CA HIS A 123 11.67 -16.62 6.78
C HIS A 123 10.27 -16.92 7.30
N THR A 124 9.87 -16.19 8.34
CA THR A 124 8.54 -16.30 8.94
C THR A 124 7.83 -14.95 8.80
N LEU A 125 6.51 -14.94 9.07
CA LEU A 125 5.75 -13.69 9.13
C LEU A 125 6.25 -12.77 10.24
N ALA A 126 6.78 -13.33 11.33
CA ALA A 126 7.39 -12.54 12.39
C ALA A 126 8.62 -11.79 11.88
N ASP A 127 9.40 -12.38 10.98
CA ASP A 127 10.55 -11.70 10.37
C ASP A 127 10.11 -10.49 9.56
N VAL A 128 8.99 -10.57 8.86
CA VAL A 128 8.41 -9.44 8.12
C VAL A 128 8.02 -8.33 9.10
N LYS A 129 7.33 -8.68 10.17
CA LYS A 129 6.91 -7.72 11.20
C LYS A 129 8.09 -6.99 11.82
N ASN A 130 9.18 -7.70 12.06
CA ASN A 130 10.37 -7.15 12.71
C ASN A 130 11.34 -6.47 11.74
N GLY A 131 11.04 -6.50 10.44
CA GLY A 131 11.93 -5.95 9.43
C GLY A 131 13.18 -6.80 9.19
N ALA A 132 13.18 -8.05 9.61
CA ALA A 132 14.34 -8.97 9.54
C ALA A 132 14.38 -9.74 8.22
N ILE A 133 14.00 -9.10 7.11
CA ILE A 133 13.96 -9.72 5.79
C ILE A 133 14.86 -9.03 4.77
N SER A 134 15.81 -8.22 5.22
CA SER A 134 16.73 -7.50 4.34
C SER A 134 17.58 -8.43 3.45
N ASP A 135 17.78 -9.66 3.88
CA ASP A 135 18.51 -10.68 3.15
C ASP A 135 17.63 -11.51 2.21
N LEU A 136 16.34 -11.21 2.13
CA LEU A 136 15.40 -11.95 1.29
C LEU A 136 15.83 -12.02 -0.19
N PRO A 137 16.25 -10.92 -0.83
CA PRO A 137 16.71 -10.99 -2.21
C PRO A 137 17.94 -11.90 -2.37
N ALA A 138 18.87 -11.85 -1.43
CA ALA A 138 20.06 -12.69 -1.46
C ALA A 138 19.71 -14.19 -1.31
N ARG A 139 18.81 -14.50 -0.39
CA ARG A 139 18.35 -15.88 -0.19
C ARG A 139 17.58 -16.41 -1.40
N LEU A 140 16.75 -15.56 -1.99
CA LEU A 140 16.02 -15.91 -3.20
C LEU A 140 16.97 -16.17 -4.37
N GLY A 141 17.99 -15.33 -4.53
CA GLY A 141 19.02 -15.52 -5.53
C GLY A 141 19.80 -16.82 -5.35
N ALA A 142 20.11 -17.18 -4.11
CA ALA A 142 20.78 -18.44 -3.78
C ALA A 142 19.90 -19.66 -4.06
N TYR A 143 18.59 -19.54 -3.82
CA TYR A 143 17.63 -20.60 -4.12
C TYR A 143 17.40 -20.76 -5.63
N GLY A 144 17.38 -19.65 -6.35
CA GLY A 144 17.08 -19.58 -7.78
C GLY A 144 15.69 -18.98 -8.02
N GLU A 145 15.67 -17.76 -8.57
CA GLU A 145 14.39 -17.05 -8.81
C GLU A 145 13.44 -17.85 -9.69
N GLU A 146 13.95 -18.45 -10.77
CA GLU A 146 13.11 -19.23 -11.69
C GLU A 146 12.53 -20.47 -11.02
N LYS A 147 13.33 -21.15 -10.22
CA LYS A 147 12.89 -22.33 -9.48
C LYS A 147 11.84 -21.97 -8.44
N ALA A 148 12.06 -20.88 -7.70
CA ALA A 148 11.11 -20.39 -6.72
C ALA A 148 9.79 -19.98 -7.38
N ALA A 149 9.85 -19.25 -8.48
CA ALA A 149 8.66 -18.83 -9.22
C ALA A 149 7.85 -20.04 -9.70
N GLU A 150 8.51 -21.05 -10.20
CA GLU A 150 7.86 -22.28 -10.65
C GLU A 150 7.18 -23.02 -9.50
N GLU A 151 7.85 -23.16 -8.36
CA GLU A 151 7.29 -23.84 -7.20
C GLU A 151 6.11 -23.09 -6.59
N ILE A 152 6.16 -21.74 -6.59
CA ILE A 152 5.09 -20.91 -6.08
C ILE A 152 3.93 -20.81 -7.07
N GLY A 153 4.22 -20.98 -8.37
CA GLY A 153 3.21 -20.89 -9.42
C GLY A 153 2.98 -19.48 -9.95
N VAL A 154 4.02 -18.63 -9.91
CA VAL A 154 3.96 -17.25 -10.42
C VAL A 154 5.10 -17.01 -11.41
N GLY A 155 5.01 -15.93 -12.18
CA GLY A 155 6.12 -15.53 -13.05
C GLY A 155 7.25 -14.87 -12.26
N VAL A 156 8.46 -14.91 -12.81
CA VAL A 156 9.62 -14.24 -12.19
C VAL A 156 9.37 -12.74 -11.95
N PRO A 157 8.80 -11.97 -12.90
CA PRO A 157 8.48 -10.56 -12.65
C PRO A 157 7.54 -10.37 -11.45
N THR A 158 6.51 -11.22 -11.33
CA THR A 158 5.58 -11.18 -10.20
C THR A 158 6.29 -11.48 -8.89
N LEU A 159 7.18 -12.47 -8.88
CA LEU A 159 7.97 -12.83 -7.72
C LEU A 159 8.84 -11.65 -7.25
N ARG A 160 9.49 -10.97 -8.17
CA ARG A 160 10.30 -9.79 -7.87
C ARG A 160 9.46 -8.65 -7.30
N ASP A 161 8.27 -8.46 -7.82
CA ASP A 161 7.33 -7.46 -7.31
C ASP A 161 6.93 -7.75 -5.87
N ILE A 162 6.63 -9.01 -5.56
CA ILE A 162 6.29 -9.45 -4.20
C ILE A 162 7.45 -9.17 -3.24
N VAL A 163 8.67 -9.50 -3.63
CA VAL A 163 9.87 -9.22 -2.82
C VAL A 163 10.01 -7.73 -2.55
N SER A 164 9.87 -6.91 -3.60
CA SER A 164 9.93 -5.46 -3.47
C SER A 164 8.88 -4.91 -2.52
N GLU A 165 7.66 -5.41 -2.61
CA GLU A 165 6.55 -5.00 -1.76
C GLU A 165 6.74 -5.42 -0.30
N LEU A 166 7.29 -6.60 -0.05
CA LEU A 166 7.61 -7.07 1.30
C LEU A 166 8.70 -6.21 1.96
N LEU A 167 9.63 -5.69 1.17
CA LEU A 167 10.74 -4.89 1.67
C LEU A 167 10.39 -3.41 1.87
N LYS A 168 9.24 -2.96 1.38
CA LYS A 168 8.79 -1.57 1.60
C LYS A 168 8.49 -1.31 3.07
N PRO A 169 8.81 -0.12 3.55
CA PRO A 169 8.54 0.26 4.94
C PRO A 169 7.03 0.32 5.25
#